data_0ea16677964c2ea5c75e14e891e2c293
#
_entry.id   0ea16677964c2ea5c75e14e891e2c293
#
_cell.length_a   1.000
_cell.length_b   1.000
_cell.length_c   1.000
_cell.angle_alpha   90.00
_cell.angle_beta   90.00
_cell.angle_gamma   90.00
#
_symmetry.space_group_name_H-M   'P 1'
#
loop_
_entity.id
_entity.type
_entity.pdbx_description
1 polymer ?
#
loop_
_entity_poly.entity_id
_entity_poly.type
_entity_poly.pdbx_seq_one_letter_code
_entity_poly.pdbx_strand_id
1 'polypeptide(L)'
;FVMLSITTTVTTGVRRGANERLRTEMLWQAQAAERLALSIVERAASGGALKTASSEGGLFKQQIALPVERGAASLRFADASRCFNVNSIIDGDGKIVADEKTRFGLLLGAIGLGENKGAAIADAVADFIDRDSSQESQGAEDNFYTGLTTPFRTAGAPIASVSELRAIDGVTKEIYARIAPFLCAREVNKRVEINANALTPDFAPLIYAATDGTWPLEEIRAQISKTPPGGWSPDISAFWQPFGNPQGVNLAGLAGTEPTFIEARVLLEAEQRFVEETLIIKVPAGAAGGEPKVFSRVLGGGV
;
A
#
# COMPACT_ATOMS: atom_id res chain seq x y z
N PHE A 1 31.51 47.64 0.01
CA PHE A 1 30.55 46.83 -0.76
C PHE A 1 31.13 45.48 -1.21
N VAL A 2 32.31 45.43 -1.82
CA VAL A 2 32.94 44.19 -2.34
C VAL A 2 33.23 43.18 -1.22
N MET A 3 33.76 43.59 -0.06
CA MET A 3 34.03 42.67 1.07
C MET A 3 32.76 42.05 1.64
N LEU A 4 31.67 42.80 1.73
CA LEU A 4 30.38 42.24 2.22
C LEU A 4 29.83 41.17 1.26
N SER A 5 29.97 41.39 -0.05
CA SER A 5 29.56 40.45 -1.08
C SER A 5 30.39 39.15 -1.03
N ILE A 6 31.68 39.24 -0.83
CA ILE A 6 32.58 38.06 -0.71
C ILE A 6 32.22 37.25 0.54
N THR A 7 32.01 37.91 1.69
CA THR A 7 31.68 37.24 2.95
C THR A 7 30.32 36.51 2.87
N THR A 8 29.32 37.14 2.24
CA THR A 8 28.00 36.47 2.05
C THR A 8 28.10 35.31 1.08
N THR A 9 28.86 35.41 0.02
CA THR A 9 29.05 34.30 -0.94
C THR A 9 29.77 33.10 -0.28
N VAL A 10 30.86 33.38 0.46
CA VAL A 10 31.61 32.33 1.16
C VAL A 10 30.75 31.65 2.24
N THR A 11 30.06 32.44 3.08
CA THR A 11 29.17 31.88 4.13
C THR A 11 28.04 31.07 3.52
N THR A 12 27.45 31.49 2.44
CA THR A 12 26.40 30.75 1.74
C THR A 12 26.95 29.45 1.12
N GLY A 13 28.14 29.51 0.53
CA GLY A 13 28.85 28.36 -0.02
C GLY A 13 29.16 27.29 1.05
N VAL A 14 29.69 27.74 2.20
CA VAL A 14 29.97 26.85 3.33
C VAL A 14 28.71 26.22 3.88
N ARG A 15 27.62 26.99 4.04
CA ARG A 15 26.32 26.45 4.49
C ARG A 15 25.72 25.44 3.49
N ARG A 16 25.78 25.71 2.18
CA ARG A 16 25.34 24.75 1.15
C ARG A 16 26.17 23.50 1.22
N GLY A 17 27.48 23.55 1.32
CA GLY A 17 28.35 22.39 1.42
C GLY A 17 28.07 21.56 2.68
N ALA A 18 27.82 22.18 3.83
CA ALA A 18 27.45 21.51 5.06
C ALA A 18 26.07 20.80 4.90
N ASN A 19 25.12 21.48 4.27
CA ASN A 19 23.79 20.94 4.00
C ASN A 19 23.81 19.71 3.08
N GLU A 20 24.60 19.75 2.02
CA GLU A 20 24.75 18.62 1.09
C GLU A 20 25.42 17.41 1.77
N ARG A 21 26.41 17.65 2.62
CA ARG A 21 27.05 16.58 3.40
C ARG A 21 26.05 15.92 4.35
N LEU A 22 25.28 16.72 5.10
CA LEU A 22 24.27 16.20 6.01
C LEU A 22 23.20 15.39 5.25
N ARG A 23 22.72 15.89 4.11
CA ARG A 23 21.77 15.17 3.27
C ARG A 23 22.34 13.83 2.79
N THR A 24 23.57 13.84 2.31
CA THR A 24 24.25 12.62 1.85
C THR A 24 24.39 11.61 3.00
N GLU A 25 24.79 12.08 4.18
CA GLU A 25 24.89 11.23 5.39
C GLU A 25 23.54 10.60 5.73
N MET A 26 22.47 11.40 5.77
CA MET A 26 21.11 10.89 6.04
C MET A 26 20.66 9.86 5.00
N LEU A 27 20.98 10.03 3.73
CA LEU A 27 20.67 9.05 2.68
C LEU A 27 21.43 7.72 2.88
N TRP A 28 22.70 7.78 3.29
CA TRP A 28 23.46 6.56 3.64
C TRP A 28 22.90 5.85 4.86
N GLN A 29 22.47 6.61 5.86
CA GLN A 29 21.79 6.06 7.04
C GLN A 29 20.45 5.42 6.68
N ALA A 30 19.67 6.01 5.75
CA ALA A 30 18.44 5.42 5.23
C ALA A 30 18.71 4.06 4.56
N GLN A 31 19.73 3.96 3.71
CA GLN A 31 20.12 2.69 3.11
C GLN A 31 20.57 1.62 4.15
N ALA A 32 21.26 2.06 5.19
CA ALA A 32 21.62 1.14 6.29
C ALA A 32 20.37 0.66 7.04
N ALA A 33 19.42 1.55 7.29
CA ALA A 33 18.13 1.22 7.89
C ALA A 33 17.28 0.26 7.03
N GLU A 34 17.31 0.40 5.70
CA GLU A 34 16.67 -0.54 4.77
C GLU A 34 17.20 -1.98 4.97
N ARG A 35 18.52 -2.15 5.01
CA ARG A 35 19.13 -3.47 5.24
C ARG A 35 18.72 -4.06 6.58
N LEU A 36 18.67 -3.23 7.61
CA LEU A 36 18.22 -3.64 8.93
C LEU A 36 16.72 -4.03 8.90
N ALA A 37 15.88 -3.25 8.21
CA ALA A 37 14.47 -3.57 8.04
C ALA A 37 14.27 -4.94 7.37
N LEU A 38 15.00 -5.22 6.29
CA LEU A 38 14.97 -6.53 5.63
C LEU A 38 15.38 -7.65 6.57
N SER A 39 16.47 -7.48 7.32
CA SER A 39 16.94 -8.48 8.29
C SER A 39 15.95 -8.73 9.43
N ILE A 40 15.25 -7.70 9.91
CA ILE A 40 14.20 -7.84 10.93
C ILE A 40 13.02 -8.63 10.37
N VAL A 41 12.55 -8.28 9.16
CA VAL A 41 11.44 -8.99 8.50
C VAL A 41 11.81 -10.44 8.23
N GLU A 42 13.02 -10.72 7.76
CA GLU A 42 13.51 -12.08 7.52
C GLU A 42 13.50 -12.94 8.79
N ARG A 43 14.03 -12.39 9.89
CA ARG A 43 14.01 -13.10 11.18
C ARG A 43 12.60 -13.30 11.71
N ALA A 44 11.71 -12.31 11.55
CA ALA A 44 10.32 -12.43 11.97
C ALA A 44 9.57 -13.49 11.14
N ALA A 45 9.83 -13.56 9.83
CA ALA A 45 9.25 -14.57 8.95
C ALA A 45 9.75 -15.98 9.31
N SER A 46 11.07 -16.17 9.41
CA SER A 46 11.69 -17.45 9.73
C SER A 46 11.31 -17.96 11.13
N GLY A 47 11.15 -17.06 12.09
CA GLY A 47 10.76 -17.36 13.47
C GLY A 47 9.24 -17.49 13.71
N GLY A 48 8.40 -17.32 12.67
CA GLY A 48 6.94 -17.36 12.79
C GLY A 48 6.33 -16.16 13.54
N ALA A 49 7.11 -15.12 13.83
CA ALA A 49 6.66 -13.96 14.59
C ALA A 49 5.71 -13.05 13.78
N LEU A 50 5.61 -13.25 12.46
CA LEU A 50 4.68 -12.50 11.61
C LEU A 50 3.21 -12.82 11.90
N LYS A 51 2.89 -14.02 12.40
CA LYS A 51 1.53 -14.42 12.79
C LYS A 51 0.95 -13.52 13.88
N THR A 52 1.80 -13.06 14.78
CA THR A 52 1.43 -12.20 15.92
C THR A 52 1.93 -10.77 15.78
N ALA A 53 2.41 -10.38 14.60
CA ALA A 53 2.98 -9.05 14.38
C ALA A 53 1.98 -7.91 14.67
N SER A 54 0.69 -8.13 14.43
CA SER A 54 -0.40 -7.18 14.70
C SER A 54 -0.89 -7.17 16.15
N SER A 55 -0.53 -8.20 16.94
CA SER A 55 -0.92 -8.33 18.36
C SER A 55 -0.20 -7.32 19.24
N GLU A 56 -0.67 -7.15 20.47
CA GLU A 56 0.00 -6.30 21.45
C GLU A 56 1.43 -6.83 21.71
N GLY A 57 2.42 -5.92 21.66
CA GLY A 57 3.84 -6.28 21.74
C GLY A 57 4.44 -6.84 20.45
N GLY A 58 3.64 -7.09 19.41
CA GLY A 58 4.11 -7.55 18.11
C GLY A 58 4.87 -6.48 17.30
N LEU A 59 5.51 -6.91 16.22
CA LEU A 59 6.38 -6.06 15.40
C LEU A 59 5.73 -4.75 14.95
N PHE A 60 4.44 -4.79 14.56
CA PHE A 60 3.71 -3.63 14.05
C PHE A 60 3.28 -2.62 15.14
N LYS A 61 3.49 -2.94 16.41
CA LYS A 61 3.22 -2.05 17.55
C LYS A 61 4.48 -1.40 18.11
N GLN A 62 5.65 -1.75 17.58
CA GLN A 62 6.94 -1.28 18.07
C GLN A 62 7.49 -0.16 17.20
N GLN A 63 8.20 0.76 17.84
CA GLN A 63 9.08 1.71 17.19
C GLN A 63 10.52 1.36 17.63
N ILE A 64 11.36 1.11 16.64
CA ILE A 64 12.75 0.73 16.86
C ILE A 64 13.61 1.98 16.67
N ALA A 65 14.29 2.41 17.74
CA ALA A 65 15.30 3.46 17.65
C ALA A 65 16.55 2.92 16.97
N LEU A 66 17.09 3.66 16.01
CA LEU A 66 18.30 3.30 15.30
C LEU A 66 19.48 4.13 15.84
N PRO A 67 20.66 3.52 16.02
CA PRO A 67 21.85 4.26 16.43
C PRO A 67 22.31 5.14 15.25
N VAL A 68 22.40 6.45 15.49
CA VAL A 68 22.92 7.44 14.55
C VAL A 68 23.89 8.37 15.27
N GLU A 69 24.89 8.87 14.57
CA GLU A 69 25.89 9.76 15.17
C GLU A 69 25.32 11.14 15.51
N ARG A 70 24.34 11.60 14.70
CA ARG A 70 23.69 12.90 14.89
C ARG A 70 22.19 12.77 14.71
N GLY A 71 21.44 13.46 15.55
CA GLY A 71 19.99 13.52 15.46
C GLY A 71 19.31 12.28 16.04
N ALA A 72 18.21 11.86 15.43
CA ALA A 72 17.43 10.70 15.80
C ALA A 72 17.04 9.91 14.55
N ALA A 73 16.95 8.59 14.70
CA ALA A 73 16.45 7.72 13.67
C ALA A 73 15.50 6.67 14.26
N SER A 74 14.44 6.39 13.55
CA SER A 74 13.49 5.37 13.96
C SER A 74 12.98 4.56 12.78
N LEU A 75 12.61 3.32 13.06
CA LEU A 75 12.03 2.36 12.14
C LEU A 75 10.72 1.85 12.71
N ARG A 76 9.67 1.88 11.91
CA ARG A 76 8.35 1.31 12.22
C ARG A 76 7.93 0.37 11.12
N PHE A 77 7.17 -0.65 11.50
CA PHE A 77 6.58 -1.59 10.56
C PHE A 77 5.06 -1.54 10.64
N ALA A 78 4.42 -1.79 9.51
CA ALA A 78 2.97 -1.94 9.42
C ALA A 78 2.63 -3.04 8.40
N ASP A 79 1.45 -3.63 8.56
CA ASP A 79 0.92 -4.54 7.55
C ASP A 79 0.54 -3.77 6.28
N ALA A 80 1.05 -4.21 5.13
CA ALA A 80 0.75 -3.66 3.82
C ALA A 80 -0.02 -4.65 2.92
N SER A 81 -0.59 -5.73 3.53
CA SER A 81 -1.39 -6.74 2.82
C SER A 81 -2.89 -6.50 2.94
N ARG A 82 -3.35 -5.53 3.74
CA ARG A 82 -4.76 -5.19 3.87
C ARG A 82 -5.18 -4.15 2.82
N CYS A 83 -5.12 -4.51 1.56
CA CYS A 83 -5.48 -3.63 0.46
C CYS A 83 -5.98 -4.42 -0.75
N PHE A 84 -6.79 -3.76 -1.57
CA PHE A 84 -7.11 -4.20 -2.90
C PHE A 84 -6.01 -3.73 -3.86
N ASN A 85 -5.46 -4.64 -4.65
CA ASN A 85 -4.47 -4.30 -5.66
C ASN A 85 -5.15 -3.76 -6.93
N VAL A 86 -5.03 -2.47 -7.18
CA VAL A 86 -5.63 -1.85 -8.37
C VAL A 86 -5.10 -2.49 -9.66
N ASN A 87 -3.85 -2.90 -9.70
CA ASN A 87 -3.25 -3.55 -10.87
C ASN A 87 -3.75 -4.99 -11.10
N SER A 88 -4.58 -5.56 -10.21
CA SER A 88 -5.24 -6.83 -10.48
C SER A 88 -6.36 -6.71 -11.53
N ILE A 89 -6.83 -5.49 -11.80
CA ILE A 89 -7.90 -5.20 -12.78
C ILE A 89 -7.46 -5.52 -14.20
N ILE A 90 -6.17 -5.55 -14.48
CA ILE A 90 -5.61 -5.95 -15.78
C ILE A 90 -4.74 -7.19 -15.69
N ASP A 91 -4.67 -7.92 -16.79
CA ASP A 91 -3.75 -9.05 -16.96
C ASP A 91 -2.36 -8.63 -17.46
N GLY A 92 -1.47 -9.61 -17.68
CA GLY A 92 -0.11 -9.36 -18.18
C GLY A 92 -0.04 -8.76 -19.58
N ASP A 93 -1.10 -8.90 -20.37
CA ASP A 93 -1.23 -8.32 -21.70
C ASP A 93 -1.86 -6.91 -21.66
N GLY A 94 -2.27 -6.46 -20.47
CA GLY A 94 -2.96 -5.18 -20.26
C GLY A 94 -4.44 -5.21 -20.61
N LYS A 95 -5.08 -6.38 -20.61
CA LYS A 95 -6.52 -6.54 -20.84
C LYS A 95 -7.26 -6.55 -19.52
N ILE A 96 -8.47 -6.00 -19.52
CA ILE A 96 -9.33 -5.95 -18.34
C ILE A 96 -9.71 -7.36 -17.87
N VAL A 97 -9.53 -7.61 -16.58
CA VAL A 97 -10.04 -8.79 -15.86
C VAL A 97 -11.39 -8.42 -15.25
N ALA A 98 -12.47 -8.78 -15.92
CA ALA A 98 -13.82 -8.34 -15.61
C ALA A 98 -14.24 -8.61 -14.14
N ASP A 99 -13.87 -9.78 -13.59
CA ASP A 99 -14.17 -10.12 -12.19
C ASP A 99 -13.45 -9.18 -11.21
N GLU A 100 -12.19 -8.83 -11.47
CA GLU A 100 -11.42 -7.92 -10.60
C GLU A 100 -11.96 -6.49 -10.70
N LYS A 101 -12.33 -6.03 -11.89
CA LYS A 101 -13.01 -4.74 -12.07
C LYS A 101 -14.33 -4.70 -11.30
N THR A 102 -15.13 -5.76 -11.37
CA THR A 102 -16.39 -5.88 -10.61
C THR A 102 -16.14 -5.84 -9.10
N ARG A 103 -15.15 -6.59 -8.60
CA ARG A 103 -14.75 -6.57 -7.18
C ARG A 103 -14.30 -5.19 -6.72
N PHE A 104 -13.57 -4.48 -7.57
CA PHE A 104 -13.18 -3.10 -7.28
C PHE A 104 -14.40 -2.20 -7.12
N GLY A 105 -15.37 -2.28 -8.03
CA GLY A 105 -16.64 -1.56 -7.92
C GLY A 105 -17.41 -1.89 -6.63
N LEU A 106 -17.48 -3.18 -6.25
CA LEU A 106 -18.08 -3.63 -4.98
C LEU A 106 -17.36 -3.04 -3.76
N LEU A 107 -16.02 -3.04 -3.77
CA LEU A 107 -15.23 -2.40 -2.72
C LEU A 107 -15.59 -0.93 -2.57
N LEU A 108 -15.59 -0.18 -3.67
CA LEU A 108 -15.88 1.25 -3.67
C LEU A 108 -17.31 1.53 -3.20
N GLY A 109 -18.28 0.71 -3.60
CA GLY A 109 -19.66 0.77 -3.11
C GLY A 109 -19.75 0.55 -1.61
N ALA A 110 -19.07 -0.48 -1.09
CA ALA A 110 -19.06 -0.87 0.33
C ALA A 110 -18.33 0.15 1.24
N ILE A 111 -17.39 0.93 0.69
CA ILE A 111 -16.76 2.07 1.39
C ILE A 111 -17.71 3.28 1.49
N GLY A 112 -18.88 3.22 0.85
CA GLY A 112 -19.93 4.24 0.94
C GLY A 112 -19.97 5.25 -0.21
N LEU A 113 -19.42 4.89 -1.37
CA LEU A 113 -19.65 5.68 -2.60
C LEU A 113 -20.98 5.35 -3.27
N GLY A 114 -21.59 4.21 -2.91
CA GLY A 114 -22.75 3.64 -3.60
C GLY A 114 -22.36 2.85 -4.84
N GLU A 115 -23.22 1.89 -5.22
CA GLU A 115 -22.92 0.91 -6.27
C GLU A 115 -22.64 1.58 -7.64
N ASN A 116 -23.51 2.48 -8.07
CA ASN A 116 -23.37 3.13 -9.38
C ASN A 116 -22.09 3.94 -9.51
N LYS A 117 -21.73 4.70 -8.45
CA LYS A 117 -20.51 5.50 -8.46
C LYS A 117 -19.26 4.64 -8.32
N GLY A 118 -19.33 3.57 -7.52
CA GLY A 118 -18.27 2.59 -7.42
C GLY A 118 -17.97 1.93 -8.76
N ALA A 119 -19.00 1.51 -9.48
CA ALA A 119 -18.87 0.93 -10.83
C ALA A 119 -18.30 1.93 -11.84
N ALA A 120 -18.77 3.19 -11.83
CA ALA A 120 -18.26 4.22 -12.72
C ALA A 120 -16.76 4.50 -12.52
N ILE A 121 -16.31 4.58 -11.27
CA ILE A 121 -14.89 4.75 -10.97
C ILE A 121 -14.10 3.50 -11.37
N ALA A 122 -14.66 2.31 -11.19
CA ALA A 122 -14.00 1.07 -11.60
C ALA A 122 -13.81 1.01 -13.13
N ASP A 123 -14.81 1.45 -13.91
CA ASP A 123 -14.70 1.56 -15.36
C ASP A 123 -13.63 2.59 -15.75
N ALA A 124 -13.64 3.78 -15.15
CA ALA A 124 -12.64 4.82 -15.43
C ALA A 124 -11.21 4.42 -15.06
N VAL A 125 -11.04 3.65 -13.98
CA VAL A 125 -9.72 3.10 -13.60
C VAL A 125 -9.28 2.03 -14.59
N ALA A 126 -10.18 1.17 -15.05
CA ALA A 126 -9.88 0.14 -16.04
C ALA A 126 -9.38 0.74 -17.35
N ASP A 127 -10.13 1.70 -17.93
CA ASP A 127 -9.74 2.41 -19.15
C ASP A 127 -8.43 3.21 -18.99
N PHE A 128 -8.13 3.68 -17.77
CA PHE A 128 -6.92 4.44 -17.55
C PHE A 128 -5.66 3.57 -17.58
N ILE A 129 -5.77 2.29 -17.17
CA ILE A 129 -4.62 1.40 -17.00
C ILE A 129 -4.51 0.30 -18.06
N ASP A 130 -5.58 -0.01 -18.80
CA ASP A 130 -5.52 -1.01 -19.85
C ASP A 130 -4.78 -0.49 -21.10
N ARG A 131 -4.59 -1.37 -22.08
CA ARG A 131 -3.78 -1.04 -23.27
C ARG A 131 -4.62 -0.72 -24.51
N ASP A 132 -5.88 -1.05 -24.50
CA ASP A 132 -6.70 -0.76 -25.66
C ASP A 132 -7.32 0.64 -25.59
N SER A 133 -8.24 0.97 -26.44
CA SER A 133 -8.94 2.26 -26.48
C SER A 133 -10.45 2.08 -26.53
N SER A 134 -10.90 0.92 -26.05
CA SER A 134 -12.32 0.57 -26.01
C SER A 134 -12.92 1.02 -24.69
N GLN A 135 -13.59 2.14 -24.71
CA GLN A 135 -14.18 2.74 -23.52
C GLN A 135 -15.19 1.82 -22.84
N GLU A 136 -15.03 1.59 -21.56
CA GLU A 136 -16.01 0.94 -20.69
C GLU A 136 -17.27 1.81 -20.52
N SER A 137 -18.36 1.21 -20.05
CA SER A 137 -19.71 1.82 -20.04
C SER A 137 -19.76 3.21 -19.40
N GLN A 138 -19.01 3.43 -18.31
CA GLN A 138 -18.90 4.70 -17.60
C GLN A 138 -17.43 5.12 -17.43
N GLY A 139 -16.57 4.64 -18.30
CA GLY A 139 -15.15 4.88 -18.28
C GLY A 139 -14.73 6.15 -19.01
N ALA A 140 -13.42 6.37 -19.07
CA ALA A 140 -12.83 7.54 -19.71
C ALA A 140 -11.50 7.16 -20.38
N GLU A 141 -11.43 7.31 -21.67
CA GLU A 141 -10.28 7.04 -22.50
C GLU A 141 -9.50 8.31 -22.88
N ASP A 142 -8.42 8.18 -23.63
CA ASP A 142 -7.56 9.26 -24.13
C ASP A 142 -8.35 10.47 -24.68
N ASN A 143 -9.46 10.22 -25.35
CA ASN A 143 -10.31 11.28 -25.90
C ASN A 143 -10.85 12.23 -24.84
N PHE A 144 -11.20 11.68 -23.67
CA PHE A 144 -11.66 12.48 -22.54
C PHE A 144 -10.50 13.31 -21.96
N TYR A 145 -9.37 12.69 -21.64
CA TYR A 145 -8.25 13.35 -20.97
C TYR A 145 -7.52 14.36 -21.86
N THR A 146 -7.45 14.12 -23.17
CA THR A 146 -6.87 15.09 -24.12
C THR A 146 -7.76 16.30 -24.36
N GLY A 147 -9.05 16.21 -24.04
CA GLY A 147 -10.01 17.32 -24.09
C GLY A 147 -10.02 18.23 -22.87
N LEU A 148 -9.28 17.89 -21.80
CA LEU A 148 -9.24 18.67 -20.57
C LEU A 148 -8.47 19.99 -20.75
N THR A 149 -8.69 20.95 -19.83
CA THR A 149 -7.95 22.23 -19.80
C THR A 149 -6.43 22.04 -19.68
N THR A 150 -6.02 20.99 -18.97
CA THR A 150 -4.64 20.52 -18.92
C THR A 150 -4.62 19.12 -19.53
N PRO A 151 -4.34 19.01 -20.84
CA PRO A 151 -4.42 17.72 -21.53
C PRO A 151 -3.33 16.76 -21.09
N PHE A 152 -3.69 15.48 -20.95
CA PHE A 152 -2.76 14.37 -20.78
C PHE A 152 -3.36 13.12 -21.41
N ARG A 153 -2.66 12.00 -21.39
CA ARG A 153 -3.14 10.70 -21.86
C ARG A 153 -3.31 9.74 -20.71
N THR A 154 -4.11 8.71 -20.92
CA THR A 154 -4.19 7.55 -20.02
C THR A 154 -2.82 6.90 -19.87
N ALA A 155 -2.62 6.17 -18.78
CA ALA A 155 -1.36 5.49 -18.56
C ALA A 155 -1.13 4.33 -19.55
N GLY A 156 -2.21 3.62 -19.94
CA GLY A 156 -2.15 2.42 -20.77
C GLY A 156 -1.21 1.36 -20.16
N ALA A 157 -1.02 1.41 -18.84
CA ALA A 157 -0.06 0.62 -18.07
C ALA A 157 -0.47 0.54 -16.59
N PRO A 158 0.01 -0.48 -15.86
CA PRO A 158 -0.21 -0.57 -14.42
C PRO A 158 0.27 0.68 -13.69
N ILE A 159 -0.50 1.14 -12.70
CA ILE A 159 -0.07 2.26 -11.85
C ILE A 159 1.12 1.85 -10.96
N ALA A 160 2.07 2.76 -10.79
CA ALA A 160 3.19 2.59 -9.86
C ALA A 160 2.79 3.01 -8.43
N SER A 161 1.84 3.92 -8.31
CA SER A 161 1.38 4.47 -7.02
C SER A 161 -0.12 4.70 -7.02
N VAL A 162 -0.76 4.42 -5.88
CA VAL A 162 -2.18 4.75 -5.64
C VAL A 162 -2.47 6.24 -5.86
N SER A 163 -1.47 7.11 -5.71
CA SER A 163 -1.63 8.55 -5.93
C SER A 163 -2.01 8.92 -7.37
N GLU A 164 -1.74 8.05 -8.35
CA GLU A 164 -2.12 8.25 -9.75
C GLU A 164 -3.64 8.24 -9.96
N LEU A 165 -4.38 7.57 -9.07
CA LEU A 165 -5.85 7.60 -9.10
C LEU A 165 -6.43 9.02 -9.02
N ARG A 166 -5.67 9.99 -8.52
CA ARG A 166 -6.09 11.40 -8.46
C ARG A 166 -6.19 12.07 -9.83
N ALA A 167 -5.63 11.45 -10.85
CA ALA A 167 -5.72 11.93 -12.24
C ALA A 167 -6.94 11.33 -12.98
N ILE A 168 -7.59 10.32 -12.40
CA ILE A 168 -8.65 9.56 -13.05
C ILE A 168 -9.99 10.28 -12.90
N ASP A 169 -10.79 10.27 -13.95
CA ASP A 169 -12.13 10.87 -13.95
C ASP A 169 -13.00 10.32 -12.82
N GLY A 170 -13.81 11.19 -12.24
CA GLY A 170 -14.67 10.83 -11.09
C GLY A 170 -13.96 10.72 -9.75
N VAL A 171 -12.61 10.71 -9.68
CA VAL A 171 -11.85 10.63 -8.42
C VAL A 171 -11.52 12.02 -7.89
N THR A 172 -12.43 12.61 -7.12
CA THR A 172 -12.19 13.89 -6.43
C THR A 172 -11.22 13.70 -5.25
N LYS A 173 -10.74 14.82 -4.69
CA LYS A 173 -9.88 14.82 -3.50
C LYS A 173 -10.52 14.07 -2.32
N GLU A 174 -11.84 14.27 -2.12
CA GLU A 174 -12.61 13.66 -1.03
C GLU A 174 -12.78 12.15 -1.26
N ILE A 175 -13.05 11.75 -2.51
CA ILE A 175 -13.14 10.35 -2.90
C ILE A 175 -11.79 9.68 -2.71
N TYR A 176 -10.72 10.29 -3.24
CA TYR A 176 -9.37 9.76 -3.07
C TYR A 176 -9.01 9.53 -1.60
N ALA A 177 -9.25 10.52 -0.74
CA ALA A 177 -8.97 10.41 0.70
C ALA A 177 -9.75 9.25 1.36
N ARG A 178 -10.96 8.93 0.88
CA ARG A 178 -11.79 7.84 1.37
C ARG A 178 -11.32 6.47 0.89
N ILE A 179 -10.93 6.33 -0.39
CA ILE A 179 -10.61 5.04 -0.99
C ILE A 179 -9.14 4.64 -0.83
N ALA A 180 -8.21 5.60 -0.83
CA ALA A 180 -6.77 5.34 -0.80
C ALA A 180 -6.31 4.40 0.35
N PRO A 181 -6.87 4.46 1.58
CA PRO A 181 -6.48 3.54 2.65
C PRO A 181 -6.76 2.05 2.37
N PHE A 182 -7.63 1.75 1.41
CA PHE A 182 -8.03 0.38 1.05
C PHE A 182 -7.27 -0.15 -0.17
N LEU A 183 -6.43 0.67 -0.80
CA LEU A 183 -5.84 0.37 -2.11
C LEU A 183 -4.33 0.26 -2.05
N CYS A 184 -3.79 -0.52 -2.97
CA CYS A 184 -2.36 -0.59 -3.23
C CYS A 184 -2.10 -0.80 -4.73
N ALA A 185 -0.88 -0.49 -5.14
CA ALA A 185 -0.32 -0.82 -6.45
C ALA A 185 0.71 -1.94 -6.25
N ARG A 186 0.42 -3.12 -6.76
CA ARG A 186 1.26 -4.31 -6.65
C ARG A 186 1.42 -4.95 -8.03
N GLU A 187 1.91 -6.17 -8.07
CA GLU A 187 2.08 -6.93 -9.30
C GLU A 187 0.76 -7.06 -10.08
N VAL A 188 0.87 -6.98 -11.41
CA VAL A 188 -0.25 -7.12 -12.33
C VAL A 188 -0.88 -8.52 -12.21
N ASN A 189 -2.20 -8.59 -12.40
CA ASN A 189 -2.96 -9.84 -12.39
C ASN A 189 -2.78 -10.68 -11.10
N LYS A 190 -2.54 -10.01 -9.98
CA LYS A 190 -2.40 -10.69 -8.68
C LYS A 190 -3.20 -9.99 -7.61
N ARG A 191 -4.02 -10.76 -6.92
CA ARG A 191 -4.63 -10.31 -5.66
C ARG A 191 -3.57 -10.27 -4.57
N VAL A 192 -3.75 -9.39 -3.61
CA VAL A 192 -3.03 -9.45 -2.34
C VAL A 192 -3.83 -10.36 -1.42
N GLU A 193 -3.18 -11.38 -0.87
CA GLU A 193 -3.76 -12.18 0.21
C GLU A 193 -3.86 -11.30 1.46
N ILE A 194 -5.08 -11.09 1.93
CA ILE A 194 -5.39 -10.16 3.03
C ILE A 194 -4.97 -10.81 4.36
N ASN A 195 -4.14 -10.14 5.14
CA ASN A 195 -3.85 -10.63 6.50
C ASN A 195 -5.03 -10.35 7.44
N ALA A 196 -5.79 -11.40 7.77
CA ALA A 196 -6.94 -11.29 8.66
C ALA A 196 -6.59 -10.80 10.07
N ASN A 197 -5.36 -11.05 10.54
CA ASN A 197 -4.87 -10.59 11.84
C ASN A 197 -4.59 -9.07 11.89
N ALA A 198 -4.49 -8.42 10.74
CA ALA A 198 -4.29 -6.98 10.63
C ALA A 198 -5.60 -6.20 10.35
N LEU A 199 -6.72 -6.91 10.16
CA LEU A 199 -8.00 -6.26 9.88
C LEU A 199 -8.59 -5.60 11.12
N THR A 200 -9.17 -4.45 10.90
CA THR A 200 -10.14 -3.83 11.82
C THR A 200 -11.51 -3.81 11.14
N PRO A 201 -12.63 -3.67 11.87
CA PRO A 201 -13.97 -3.65 11.29
C PRO A 201 -14.16 -2.67 10.13
N ASP A 202 -13.40 -1.57 10.11
CA ASP A 202 -13.44 -0.58 9.02
C ASP A 202 -12.93 -1.17 7.68
N PHE A 203 -12.10 -2.21 7.72
CA PHE A 203 -11.58 -2.90 6.54
C PHE A 203 -12.45 -4.08 6.06
N ALA A 204 -13.61 -4.30 6.67
CA ALA A 204 -14.58 -5.31 6.20
C ALA A 204 -14.93 -5.19 4.70
N PRO A 205 -14.98 -4.00 4.08
CA PRO A 205 -15.19 -3.86 2.65
C PRO A 205 -14.20 -4.65 1.78
N LEU A 206 -12.96 -4.87 2.23
CA LEU A 206 -11.98 -5.69 1.50
C LEU A 206 -12.41 -7.16 1.41
N ILE A 207 -12.88 -7.74 2.52
CA ILE A 207 -13.39 -9.13 2.56
C ILE A 207 -14.68 -9.22 1.76
N TYR A 208 -15.59 -8.24 1.89
CA TYR A 208 -16.82 -8.17 1.12
C TYR A 208 -16.54 -8.22 -0.39
N ALA A 209 -15.64 -7.40 -0.89
CA ALA A 209 -15.27 -7.38 -2.31
C ALA A 209 -14.53 -8.67 -2.73
N ALA A 210 -13.60 -9.17 -1.91
CA ALA A 210 -12.84 -10.39 -2.20
C ALA A 210 -13.73 -11.62 -2.34
N THR A 211 -14.90 -11.61 -1.69
CA THR A 211 -15.89 -12.69 -1.70
C THR A 211 -17.11 -12.39 -2.58
N ASP A 212 -16.95 -11.50 -3.55
CA ASP A 212 -17.98 -11.10 -4.53
C ASP A 212 -19.31 -10.64 -3.88
N GLY A 213 -19.21 -10.00 -2.69
CA GLY A 213 -20.39 -9.55 -1.95
C GLY A 213 -21.24 -10.68 -1.33
N THR A 214 -20.70 -11.89 -1.24
CA THR A 214 -21.46 -13.09 -0.82
C THR A 214 -22.03 -12.96 0.59
N TRP A 215 -21.30 -12.31 1.52
CA TRP A 215 -21.75 -12.16 2.89
C TRP A 215 -22.06 -10.70 3.24
N PRO A 216 -23.08 -10.46 4.08
CA PRO A 216 -23.41 -9.12 4.52
C PRO A 216 -22.23 -8.44 5.22
N LEU A 217 -22.01 -7.17 4.88
CA LEU A 217 -20.89 -6.37 5.40
C LEU A 217 -20.86 -6.34 6.94
N GLU A 218 -22.02 -6.31 7.58
CA GLU A 218 -22.14 -6.30 9.05
C GLU A 218 -21.72 -7.63 9.70
N GLU A 219 -21.95 -8.75 9.04
CA GLU A 219 -21.50 -10.06 9.51
C GLU A 219 -19.97 -10.14 9.43
N ILE A 220 -19.39 -9.63 8.34
CA ILE A 220 -17.92 -9.56 8.19
C ILE A 220 -17.33 -8.66 9.29
N ARG A 221 -17.92 -7.49 9.56
CA ARG A 221 -17.49 -6.59 10.64
C ARG A 221 -17.54 -7.28 12.00
N ALA A 222 -18.65 -7.96 12.28
CA ALA A 222 -18.82 -8.70 13.53
C ALA A 222 -17.78 -9.82 13.68
N GLN A 223 -17.41 -10.50 12.61
CA GLN A 223 -16.38 -11.55 12.65
C GLN A 223 -14.99 -10.96 12.87
N ILE A 224 -14.63 -9.89 12.17
CA ILE A 224 -13.36 -9.20 12.37
C ILE A 224 -13.23 -8.71 13.83
N SER A 225 -14.32 -8.23 14.43
CA SER A 225 -14.32 -7.78 15.83
C SER A 225 -14.06 -8.90 16.84
N LYS A 226 -14.18 -10.17 16.44
CA LYS A 226 -13.89 -11.35 17.27
C LYS A 226 -12.46 -11.85 17.15
N THR A 227 -11.58 -11.13 16.44
CA THR A 227 -10.17 -11.52 16.29
C THR A 227 -9.55 -11.78 17.67
N PRO A 228 -9.04 -13.00 17.93
CA PRO A 228 -8.44 -13.34 19.21
C PRO A 228 -7.19 -12.48 19.48
N PRO A 229 -6.78 -12.27 20.74
CA PRO A 229 -5.55 -11.53 21.07
C PRO A 229 -4.30 -12.08 20.39
N GLY A 230 -4.23 -13.39 20.12
CA GLY A 230 -3.13 -14.06 19.39
C GLY A 230 -3.34 -14.14 17.88
N GLY A 231 -4.43 -13.54 17.35
CA GLY A 231 -4.84 -13.67 15.94
C GLY A 231 -5.53 -15.00 15.63
N TRP A 232 -5.86 -15.21 14.36
CA TRP A 232 -6.53 -16.40 13.81
C TRP A 232 -5.52 -17.54 13.55
N SER A 233 -4.74 -17.92 14.58
CA SER A 233 -3.73 -18.97 14.48
C SER A 233 -4.31 -20.32 14.90
N PRO A 234 -3.87 -21.48 14.35
CA PRO A 234 -2.73 -21.64 13.41
C PRO A 234 -3.08 -21.40 11.94
N ASP A 235 -4.35 -21.35 11.60
CA ASP A 235 -4.82 -21.17 10.21
C ASP A 235 -6.06 -20.26 10.13
N ILE A 236 -6.40 -19.86 8.92
CA ILE A 236 -7.50 -18.94 8.61
C ILE A 236 -8.89 -19.58 8.71
N SER A 237 -9.00 -20.89 8.91
CA SER A 237 -10.29 -21.60 8.89
C SER A 237 -11.24 -21.10 9.97
N ALA A 238 -10.73 -20.76 11.15
CA ALA A 238 -11.52 -20.20 12.24
C ALA A 238 -12.14 -18.83 11.89
N PHE A 239 -11.49 -18.04 11.04
CA PHE A 239 -12.05 -16.79 10.52
C PHE A 239 -13.25 -17.07 9.60
N TRP A 240 -13.15 -18.11 8.73
CA TRP A 240 -14.18 -18.43 7.76
C TRP A 240 -15.33 -19.28 8.34
N GLN A 241 -15.13 -19.95 9.47
CA GLN A 241 -16.09 -20.91 10.05
C GLN A 241 -17.54 -20.37 10.16
N PRO A 242 -17.82 -19.15 10.64
CA PRO A 242 -19.20 -18.67 10.76
C PRO A 242 -19.91 -18.45 9.43
N PHE A 243 -19.15 -18.27 8.35
CA PHE A 243 -19.68 -17.99 7.02
C PHE A 243 -20.05 -19.26 6.25
N GLY A 244 -19.62 -20.43 6.73
CA GLY A 244 -19.78 -21.68 6.00
C GLY A 244 -18.91 -21.77 4.75
N ASN A 245 -19.25 -22.70 3.87
CA ASN A 245 -18.60 -22.86 2.58
C ASN A 245 -19.62 -22.58 1.46
N PRO A 246 -19.81 -21.34 1.04
CA PRO A 246 -20.79 -21.01 0.02
C PRO A 246 -20.35 -21.60 -1.32
N GLN A 247 -21.32 -22.14 -2.06
CA GLN A 247 -21.06 -22.65 -3.41
C GLN A 247 -20.54 -21.53 -4.30
N GLY A 248 -19.39 -21.76 -4.92
CA GLY A 248 -18.81 -20.83 -5.92
C GLY A 248 -17.75 -19.86 -5.39
N VAL A 249 -17.56 -19.73 -4.07
CA VAL A 249 -16.48 -18.88 -3.52
C VAL A 249 -15.23 -19.72 -3.22
N ASN A 250 -14.15 -19.44 -3.93
CA ASN A 250 -12.85 -20.02 -3.61
C ASN A 250 -12.15 -19.17 -2.54
N LEU A 251 -12.12 -19.64 -1.30
CA LEU A 251 -11.51 -18.93 -0.18
C LEU A 251 -9.97 -19.03 -0.16
N ALA A 252 -9.39 -19.93 -0.95
CA ALA A 252 -7.94 -20.12 -0.98
C ALA A 252 -7.23 -18.84 -1.50
N GLY A 253 -6.27 -18.34 -0.73
CA GLY A 253 -5.49 -17.15 -1.09
C GLY A 253 -6.25 -15.82 -1.00
N LEU A 254 -7.51 -15.79 -0.54
CA LEU A 254 -8.23 -14.53 -0.29
C LEU A 254 -7.75 -13.86 0.98
N ALA A 255 -7.60 -14.64 2.05
CA ALA A 255 -7.05 -14.15 3.30
C ALA A 255 -6.19 -15.22 3.97
N GLY A 256 -5.18 -14.75 4.69
CA GLY A 256 -4.26 -15.55 5.48
C GLY A 256 -4.09 -14.99 6.89
N THR A 257 -3.14 -15.54 7.63
CA THR A 257 -2.83 -15.13 9.01
C THR A 257 -1.50 -14.41 9.14
N GLU A 258 -0.78 -14.23 8.03
CA GLU A 258 0.50 -13.55 7.96
C GLU A 258 0.51 -12.47 6.86
N PRO A 259 1.29 -11.40 6.99
CA PRO A 259 1.42 -10.41 5.94
C PRO A 259 2.22 -10.96 4.76
N THR A 260 1.74 -10.72 3.55
CA THR A 260 2.49 -10.96 2.29
C THR A 260 3.29 -9.72 1.87
N PHE A 261 2.91 -8.56 2.40
CA PHE A 261 3.65 -7.31 2.26
C PHE A 261 3.73 -6.58 3.59
N ILE A 262 4.88 -6.00 3.87
CA ILE A 262 5.14 -5.19 5.07
C ILE A 262 5.60 -3.80 4.62
N GLU A 263 5.00 -2.75 5.18
CA GLU A 263 5.52 -1.40 5.10
C GLU A 263 6.57 -1.21 6.18
N ALA A 264 7.77 -0.76 5.82
CA ALA A 264 8.78 -0.30 6.75
C ALA A 264 9.00 1.20 6.51
N ARG A 265 8.79 1.99 7.56
CA ARG A 265 8.96 3.44 7.53
C ARG A 265 10.17 3.82 8.36
N VAL A 266 11.16 4.39 7.70
CA VAL A 266 12.37 4.96 8.30
C VAL A 266 12.20 6.46 8.41
N LEU A 267 12.37 7.01 9.59
CA LEU A 267 12.42 8.45 9.83
C LEU A 267 13.78 8.82 10.41
N LEU A 268 14.47 9.71 9.73
CA LEU A 268 15.75 10.28 10.13
C LEU A 268 15.58 11.78 10.35
N GLU A 269 15.99 12.27 11.50
CA GLU A 269 15.89 13.68 11.87
C GLU A 269 17.26 14.21 12.33
N ALA A 270 17.73 15.29 11.72
CA ALA A 270 18.96 15.97 12.11
C ALA A 270 18.93 17.46 11.75
N GLU A 271 19.30 18.34 12.67
CA GLU A 271 19.48 19.79 12.44
C GLU A 271 18.28 20.46 11.75
N GLN A 272 17.04 20.18 12.23
CA GLN A 272 15.77 20.73 11.70
C GLN A 272 15.40 20.18 10.30
N ARG A 273 15.99 19.09 9.87
CA ARG A 273 15.70 18.39 8.63
C ARG A 273 15.24 16.99 8.92
N PHE A 274 14.46 16.45 8.00
CA PHE A 274 14.09 15.04 8.06
C PHE A 274 14.19 14.37 6.68
N VAL A 275 14.48 13.10 6.70
CA VAL A 275 14.34 12.18 5.57
C VAL A 275 13.40 11.08 6.03
N GLU A 276 12.34 10.88 5.27
CA GLU A 276 11.43 9.77 5.47
C GLU A 276 11.55 8.82 4.28
N GLU A 277 11.82 7.56 4.54
CA GLU A 277 11.82 6.50 3.54
C GLU A 277 10.73 5.48 3.89
N THR A 278 9.85 5.24 2.93
CA THR A 278 8.83 4.20 3.03
C THR A 278 9.18 3.08 2.06
N LEU A 279 9.37 1.90 2.60
CA LEU A 279 9.66 0.66 1.88
C LEU A 279 8.44 -0.23 1.91
N ILE A 280 8.08 -0.81 0.79
CA ILE A 280 7.18 -1.96 0.76
C ILE A 280 8.03 -3.20 0.55
N ILE A 281 8.00 -4.09 1.51
CA ILE A 281 8.78 -5.33 1.52
C ILE A 281 7.81 -6.48 1.21
N LYS A 282 8.09 -7.21 0.14
CA LYS A 282 7.39 -8.46 -0.16
C LYS A 282 7.96 -9.58 0.68
N VAL A 283 7.08 -10.26 1.41
CA VAL A 283 7.41 -11.42 2.24
C VAL A 283 7.11 -12.69 1.44
N PRO A 284 8.08 -13.59 1.28
CA PRO A 284 7.84 -14.88 0.61
C PRO A 284 6.84 -15.73 1.39
N ALA A 285 5.98 -16.45 0.69
CA ALA A 285 5.03 -17.37 1.32
C ALA A 285 5.74 -18.62 1.86
N GLY A 286 5.48 -18.97 3.13
CA GLY A 286 5.94 -20.20 3.80
C GLY A 286 7.42 -20.24 4.21
N ALA A 287 7.77 -21.19 5.06
CA ALA A 287 9.12 -21.35 5.64
C ALA A 287 10.24 -21.67 4.62
N ALA A 288 9.90 -22.03 3.38
CA ALA A 288 10.84 -22.33 2.29
C ALA A 288 10.90 -21.22 1.22
N GLY A 289 10.23 -20.09 1.42
CA GLY A 289 9.88 -19.15 0.38
C GLY A 289 10.97 -18.18 -0.08
N GLY A 290 12.17 -18.20 0.47
CA GLY A 290 13.26 -17.30 0.06
C GLY A 290 13.38 -16.04 0.94
N GLU A 291 14.21 -15.08 0.52
CA GLU A 291 14.48 -13.86 1.27
C GLU A 291 13.43 -12.77 0.99
N PRO A 292 13.04 -11.95 2.00
CA PRO A 292 12.24 -10.76 1.79
C PRO A 292 12.93 -9.79 0.82
N LYS A 293 12.13 -9.14 -0.03
CA LYS A 293 12.66 -8.22 -1.05
C LYS A 293 11.91 -6.90 -1.01
N VAL A 294 12.64 -5.80 -1.21
CA VAL A 294 12.01 -4.49 -1.42
C VAL A 294 11.25 -4.52 -2.74
N PHE A 295 9.94 -4.34 -2.66
CA PHE A 295 9.04 -4.24 -3.81
C PHE A 295 9.01 -2.81 -4.35
N SER A 296 8.87 -1.83 -3.47
CA SER A 296 8.91 -0.42 -3.84
C SER A 296 9.53 0.43 -2.75
N ARG A 297 10.07 1.57 -3.15
CA ARG A 297 10.71 2.55 -2.28
C ARG A 297 10.19 3.94 -2.63
N VAL A 298 9.78 4.68 -1.60
CA VAL A 298 9.42 6.10 -1.72
C VAL A 298 10.28 6.89 -0.75
N LEU A 299 11.04 7.84 -1.27
CA LEU A 299 11.85 8.74 -0.48
C LEU A 299 11.15 10.10 -0.41
N GLY A 300 10.86 10.55 0.78
CA GLY A 300 10.37 11.88 1.10
C GLY A 300 11.38 12.62 1.99
N GLY A 301 11.18 13.91 2.15
CA GLY A 301 11.99 14.71 3.05
C GLY A 301 11.55 16.17 3.06
N GLY A 302 11.86 16.85 4.16
CA GLY A 302 11.53 18.25 4.38
C GLY A 302 12.73 19.02 4.96
N VAL A 303 12.68 20.35 4.81
CA VAL A 303 13.64 21.32 5.38
C VAL A 303 12.94 22.10 6.47
#